data_e3ea5c96831beb94db0846396f217e7b
#
_entry.id   e3ea5c96831beb94db0846396f217e7b
#
_cell.length_a   1.000
_cell.length_b   1.000
_cell.length_c   1.000
_cell.angle_alpha   90.00
_cell.angle_beta   90.00
_cell.angle_gamma   90.00
#
_symmetry.space_group_name_H-M   'P 1'
#
loop_
_entity.id
_entity.type
_entity.pdbx_description
1 polymer ?
#
loop_
_entity_poly.entity_id
_entity_poly.type
_entity_poly.pdbx_seq_one_letter_code
_entity_poly.pdbx_strand_id
1 'polypeptide(L)'
;MARLLWQDPARTGFGVRRFRLGPAREPLEAAGTAFVSGFNAVVAGETGRIDDLREDLRGFAYEGAGMACATLDVLTLTGGRRLRELLSGQGLRYPHLVHMGTGRAYARMRMRPMWGLHSVHPLLRWLAHDGFGFHQGFFSSDRTVGRQRTAGLMDRTRRAIFDQGLGRLLWFHECAGAGDVVPRVAEFPVGRRADLWSGVGLAATYAGGASTADLGLLAAAAAEDGFRAHLAQGCAFACAARLISAVVPEHTVAAAPVLCGAEVDEAAGWTDTALVALGHNAHSDDHYQAWRAGVRKAWARRDRDS
;
A
#
# COMPACT_ATOMS: atom_id res chain seq x y z
N MET A 1 -27.57 -7.99 6.89
CA MET A 1 -26.48 -7.36 6.10
C MET A 1 -25.10 -7.85 6.52
N ALA A 2 -24.77 -7.87 7.82
CA ALA A 2 -23.46 -8.33 8.32
C ALA A 2 -23.03 -9.70 7.79
N ARG A 3 -23.88 -10.73 7.88
CA ARG A 3 -23.58 -12.08 7.38
C ARG A 3 -23.25 -12.15 5.88
N LEU A 4 -23.83 -11.28 5.06
CA LEU A 4 -23.61 -11.25 3.60
C LEU A 4 -22.26 -10.59 3.25
N LEU A 5 -21.75 -9.72 4.10
CA LEU A 5 -20.48 -9.03 3.89
C LEU A 5 -19.29 -9.74 4.54
N TRP A 6 -19.54 -10.68 5.46
CA TRP A 6 -18.49 -11.41 6.16
C TRP A 6 -17.50 -12.05 5.19
N GLN A 7 -16.23 -11.90 5.49
CA GLN A 7 -15.15 -12.47 4.69
C GLN A 7 -14.49 -13.63 5.43
N ASP A 8 -14.25 -14.72 4.71
CA ASP A 8 -13.52 -15.88 5.23
C ASP A 8 -12.01 -15.60 5.13
N PRO A 9 -11.26 -15.62 6.27
CA PRO A 9 -9.81 -15.45 6.27
C PRO A 9 -9.06 -16.48 5.41
N ALA A 10 -9.57 -17.70 5.29
CA ALA A 10 -8.94 -18.73 4.47
C ALA A 10 -8.80 -18.34 2.99
N ARG A 11 -9.62 -17.41 2.50
CA ARG A 11 -9.55 -16.88 1.12
C ARG A 11 -8.33 -16.01 0.85
N THR A 12 -7.56 -15.62 1.87
CA THR A 12 -6.31 -14.87 1.72
C THR A 12 -5.09 -15.77 1.56
N GLY A 13 -5.24 -17.08 1.79
CA GLY A 13 -4.15 -18.05 1.71
C GLY A 13 -3.50 -18.08 0.32
N PHE A 14 -2.17 -18.11 0.27
CA PHE A 14 -1.38 -18.07 -0.96
C PHE A 14 -1.65 -19.25 -1.88
N GLY A 15 -1.84 -20.45 -1.31
CA GLY A 15 -2.20 -21.63 -2.09
C GLY A 15 -3.53 -21.48 -2.82
N VAL A 16 -4.54 -20.87 -2.18
CA VAL A 16 -5.85 -20.57 -2.80
C VAL A 16 -5.71 -19.52 -3.91
N ARG A 17 -4.76 -18.58 -3.76
CA ARG A 17 -4.52 -17.49 -4.73
C ARG A 17 -3.54 -17.86 -5.83
N ARG A 18 -2.91 -19.03 -5.76
CA ARG A 18 -1.84 -19.45 -6.67
C ARG A 18 -0.65 -18.49 -6.66
N PHE A 19 -0.39 -17.90 -5.48
CA PHE A 19 0.80 -17.11 -5.27
C PHE A 19 1.98 -18.06 -5.02
N ARG A 20 3.19 -17.55 -5.24
CA ARG A 20 4.39 -18.30 -4.94
C ARG A 20 4.43 -18.66 -3.45
N LEU A 21 4.95 -19.81 -3.14
CA LEU A 21 5.17 -20.27 -1.78
C LEU A 21 6.67 -20.14 -1.45
N GLY A 22 6.98 -19.61 -0.30
CA GLY A 22 8.36 -19.37 0.15
C GLY A 22 8.44 -19.13 1.66
N PRO A 23 9.64 -18.82 2.18
CA PRO A 23 9.86 -18.63 3.63
C PRO A 23 9.01 -17.50 4.24
N ALA A 24 8.67 -16.47 3.47
CA ALA A 24 7.86 -15.34 3.91
C ALA A 24 6.35 -15.61 3.91
N ARG A 25 5.91 -16.82 3.56
CA ARG A 25 4.49 -17.15 3.44
C ARG A 25 3.71 -16.84 4.73
N GLU A 26 4.21 -17.32 5.87
CA GLU A 26 3.51 -17.18 7.15
C GLU A 26 3.28 -15.71 7.55
N PRO A 27 4.29 -14.83 7.61
CA PRO A 27 4.07 -13.43 7.96
C PRO A 27 3.20 -12.68 6.94
N LEU A 28 3.30 -12.99 5.65
CA LEU A 28 2.47 -12.34 4.63
C LEU A 28 1.01 -12.84 4.65
N GLU A 29 0.76 -14.12 4.89
CA GLU A 29 -0.60 -14.64 5.13
C GLU A 29 -1.20 -14.08 6.43
N ALA A 30 -0.39 -13.87 7.48
CA ALA A 30 -0.83 -13.21 8.71
C ALA A 30 -1.30 -11.76 8.45
N ALA A 31 -0.60 -11.01 7.61
CA ALA A 31 -1.03 -9.68 7.18
C ALA A 31 -2.39 -9.72 6.43
N GLY A 32 -2.59 -10.71 5.56
CA GLY A 32 -3.86 -10.94 4.87
C GLY A 32 -4.99 -11.29 5.84
N THR A 33 -4.71 -12.13 6.83
CA THR A 33 -5.66 -12.52 7.89
C THR A 33 -6.04 -11.31 8.75
N ALA A 34 -5.07 -10.49 9.15
CA ALA A 34 -5.32 -9.27 9.90
C ALA A 34 -6.20 -8.29 9.11
N PHE A 35 -5.97 -8.15 7.80
CA PHE A 35 -6.82 -7.35 6.92
C PHE A 35 -8.29 -7.83 6.97
N VAL A 36 -8.53 -9.13 6.83
CA VAL A 36 -9.89 -9.70 6.89
C VAL A 36 -10.49 -9.53 8.28
N SER A 37 -9.71 -9.69 9.35
CA SER A 37 -10.15 -9.46 10.73
C SER A 37 -10.63 -8.03 10.93
N GLY A 38 -9.88 -7.03 10.44
CA GLY A 38 -10.29 -5.63 10.51
C GLY A 38 -11.56 -5.31 9.71
N PHE A 39 -11.70 -5.89 8.52
CA PHE A 39 -12.92 -5.79 7.74
C PHE A 39 -14.13 -6.35 8.50
N ASN A 40 -13.99 -7.55 9.04
CA ASN A 40 -15.05 -8.24 9.76
C ASN A 40 -15.41 -7.56 11.08
N ALA A 41 -14.43 -6.98 11.80
CA ALA A 41 -14.66 -6.22 13.02
C ALA A 41 -15.58 -5.01 12.78
N VAL A 42 -15.36 -4.25 11.69
CA VAL A 42 -16.26 -3.15 11.31
C VAL A 42 -17.64 -3.65 10.91
N VAL A 43 -17.73 -4.72 10.13
CA VAL A 43 -19.02 -5.32 9.71
C VAL A 43 -19.82 -5.82 10.92
N ALA A 44 -19.16 -6.32 11.96
CA ALA A 44 -19.77 -6.75 13.21
C ALA A 44 -20.13 -5.57 14.16
N GLY A 45 -19.63 -4.36 13.92
CA GLY A 45 -19.76 -3.24 14.86
C GLY A 45 -18.78 -3.29 16.04
N GLU A 46 -17.71 -4.07 15.92
CA GLU A 46 -16.74 -4.38 16.98
C GLU A 46 -15.33 -3.86 16.63
N THR A 47 -15.25 -2.65 16.08
CA THR A 47 -13.98 -2.07 15.56
C THR A 47 -12.86 -2.06 16.60
N GLY A 48 -13.19 -1.94 17.88
CA GLY A 48 -12.21 -2.00 19.00
C GLY A 48 -11.40 -3.29 19.07
N ARG A 49 -11.91 -4.41 18.51
CA ARG A 49 -11.17 -5.69 18.46
C ARG A 49 -9.92 -5.65 17.56
N ILE A 50 -9.75 -4.61 16.77
CA ILE A 50 -8.52 -4.40 15.99
C ILE A 50 -7.33 -4.18 16.94
N ASP A 51 -7.56 -3.55 18.08
CA ASP A 51 -6.52 -3.26 19.06
C ASP A 51 -6.07 -4.51 19.87
N ASP A 52 -6.84 -5.61 19.80
CA ASP A 52 -6.44 -6.92 20.35
C ASP A 52 -5.43 -7.67 19.45
N LEU A 53 -5.26 -7.23 18.21
CA LEU A 53 -4.29 -7.81 17.29
C LEU A 53 -2.86 -7.40 17.67
N ARG A 54 -1.91 -8.24 17.27
CA ARG A 54 -0.48 -7.93 17.36
C ARG A 54 -0.20 -6.57 16.69
N GLU A 55 0.57 -5.72 17.33
CA GLU A 55 0.71 -4.30 16.97
C GLU A 55 1.20 -4.07 15.53
N ASP A 56 2.17 -4.86 15.10
CA ASP A 56 2.74 -4.78 13.74
C ASP A 56 1.73 -5.15 12.64
N LEU A 57 0.66 -5.88 12.98
CA LEU A 57 -0.42 -6.28 12.08
C LEU A 57 -1.61 -5.32 12.07
N ARG A 58 -1.75 -4.45 13.08
CA ARG A 58 -2.92 -3.53 13.18
C ARG A 58 -3.10 -2.67 11.95
N GLY A 59 -2.01 -2.21 11.31
CA GLY A 59 -2.10 -1.43 10.08
C GLY A 59 -2.85 -2.15 8.95
N PHE A 60 -2.60 -3.43 8.75
CA PHE A 60 -3.33 -4.24 7.77
C PHE A 60 -4.81 -4.40 8.15
N ALA A 61 -5.11 -4.54 9.45
CA ALA A 61 -6.48 -4.58 9.93
C ALA A 61 -7.21 -3.24 9.70
N TYR A 62 -6.55 -2.09 9.91
CA TYR A 62 -7.13 -0.78 9.60
C TYR A 62 -7.30 -0.56 8.08
N GLU A 63 -6.45 -1.16 7.22
CA GLU A 63 -6.71 -1.20 5.77
C GLU A 63 -8.02 -1.96 5.48
N GLY A 64 -8.24 -3.10 6.15
CA GLY A 64 -9.48 -3.87 6.08
C GLY A 64 -10.69 -3.10 6.61
N ALA A 65 -10.53 -2.40 7.74
CA ALA A 65 -11.56 -1.53 8.32
C ALA A 65 -11.96 -0.39 7.37
N GLY A 66 -10.97 0.25 6.71
CA GLY A 66 -11.22 1.26 5.68
C GLY A 66 -12.03 0.71 4.51
N MET A 67 -11.73 -0.51 4.05
CA MET A 67 -12.53 -1.20 3.03
C MET A 67 -13.97 -1.45 3.50
N ALA A 68 -14.18 -1.89 4.73
CA ALA A 68 -15.52 -2.16 5.27
C ALA A 68 -16.33 -0.87 5.41
N CYS A 69 -15.75 0.19 5.99
CA CYS A 69 -16.39 1.50 6.11
C CYS A 69 -16.83 2.04 4.75
N ALA A 70 -15.93 2.05 3.76
CA ALA A 70 -16.25 2.51 2.42
C ALA A 70 -17.35 1.66 1.75
N THR A 71 -17.30 0.33 1.92
CA THR A 71 -18.34 -0.58 1.40
C THR A 71 -19.70 -0.26 2.02
N LEU A 72 -19.77 -0.12 3.34
CA LEU A 72 -21.00 0.20 4.05
C LEU A 72 -21.51 1.59 3.70
N ASP A 73 -20.64 2.60 3.60
CA ASP A 73 -21.01 3.97 3.24
C ASP A 73 -21.64 4.05 1.84
N VAL A 74 -21.11 3.28 0.87
CA VAL A 74 -21.69 3.18 -0.46
C VAL A 74 -23.04 2.46 -0.43
N LEU A 75 -23.13 1.30 0.24
CA LEU A 75 -24.35 0.50 0.30
C LEU A 75 -25.50 1.19 1.05
N THR A 76 -25.19 2.06 2.01
CA THR A 76 -26.16 2.79 2.82
C THR A 76 -26.29 4.27 2.49
N LEU A 77 -25.60 4.73 1.43
CA LEU A 77 -25.62 6.10 0.92
C LEU A 77 -25.29 7.17 1.98
N THR A 78 -24.38 6.87 2.90
CA THR A 78 -24.02 7.76 4.02
C THR A 78 -22.88 8.75 3.68
N GLY A 79 -22.45 8.81 2.41
CA GLY A 79 -21.52 9.83 1.93
C GLY A 79 -20.15 9.82 2.63
N GLY A 80 -19.65 8.66 3.08
CA GLY A 80 -18.36 8.52 3.74
C GLY A 80 -18.37 8.83 5.25
N ARG A 81 -19.55 8.81 5.90
CA ARG A 81 -19.65 9.09 7.34
C ARG A 81 -18.83 8.12 8.19
N ARG A 82 -18.96 6.81 7.96
CA ARG A 82 -18.24 5.78 8.72
C ARG A 82 -16.72 5.89 8.50
N LEU A 83 -16.32 6.19 7.28
CA LEU A 83 -14.91 6.40 6.96
C LEU A 83 -14.34 7.61 7.71
N ARG A 84 -15.09 8.72 7.80
CA ARG A 84 -14.69 9.89 8.60
C ARG A 84 -14.62 9.58 10.08
N GLU A 85 -15.61 8.87 10.62
CA GLU A 85 -15.64 8.43 12.02
C GLU A 85 -14.41 7.55 12.34
N LEU A 86 -14.07 6.61 11.46
CA LEU A 86 -12.87 5.78 11.61
C LEU A 86 -11.59 6.65 11.61
N LEU A 87 -11.45 7.58 10.65
CA LEU A 87 -10.27 8.43 10.51
C LEU A 87 -10.11 9.49 11.61
N SER A 88 -11.20 9.91 12.26
CA SER A 88 -11.17 10.83 13.40
C SER A 88 -11.08 10.11 14.76
N GLY A 89 -11.19 8.79 14.77
CA GLY A 89 -11.15 7.94 15.95
C GLY A 89 -9.97 6.96 15.91
N GLN A 90 -10.28 5.68 16.04
CA GLN A 90 -9.30 4.59 16.13
C GLN A 90 -8.35 4.49 14.93
N GLY A 91 -8.80 4.84 13.72
CA GLY A 91 -8.00 4.84 12.50
C GLY A 91 -7.08 6.05 12.30
N LEU A 92 -7.08 7.03 13.23
CA LEU A 92 -6.28 8.27 13.13
C LEU A 92 -4.79 7.99 12.96
N ARG A 93 -4.28 6.92 13.56
CA ARG A 93 -2.87 6.51 13.49
C ARG A 93 -2.53 5.71 12.22
N TYR A 94 -3.52 5.39 11.38
CA TYR A 94 -3.35 4.56 10.17
C TYR A 94 -3.98 5.20 8.91
N PRO A 95 -3.87 6.52 8.69
CA PRO A 95 -4.62 7.20 7.64
C PRO A 95 -4.28 6.68 6.25
N HIS A 96 -3.01 6.35 5.98
CA HIS A 96 -2.58 5.79 4.70
C HIS A 96 -3.28 4.46 4.40
N LEU A 97 -3.27 3.53 5.37
CA LEU A 97 -3.85 2.21 5.23
C LEU A 97 -5.38 2.28 5.05
N VAL A 98 -6.05 3.12 5.84
CA VAL A 98 -7.50 3.33 5.74
C VAL A 98 -7.88 3.83 4.34
N HIS A 99 -7.12 4.78 3.77
CA HIS A 99 -7.39 5.27 2.41
C HIS A 99 -7.10 4.23 1.32
N MET A 100 -6.07 3.39 1.49
CA MET A 100 -5.82 2.23 0.60
C MET A 100 -7.00 1.26 0.67
N GLY A 101 -7.54 0.99 1.86
CA GLY A 101 -8.72 0.16 2.06
C GLY A 101 -9.94 0.63 1.25
N THR A 102 -10.16 1.95 1.12
CA THR A 102 -11.27 2.47 0.31
C THR A 102 -11.16 2.03 -1.15
N GLY A 103 -9.96 2.02 -1.70
CA GLY A 103 -9.70 1.56 -3.07
C GLY A 103 -10.06 0.10 -3.29
N ARG A 104 -9.80 -0.76 -2.29
CA ARG A 104 -10.20 -2.17 -2.32
C ARG A 104 -11.72 -2.34 -2.34
N ALA A 105 -12.46 -1.47 -1.62
CA ALA A 105 -13.93 -1.46 -1.68
C ALA A 105 -14.44 -1.17 -3.09
N TYR A 106 -13.93 -0.13 -3.74
CA TYR A 106 -14.29 0.21 -5.10
C TYR A 106 -13.98 -0.91 -6.09
N ALA A 107 -12.79 -1.53 -5.98
CA ALA A 107 -12.41 -2.64 -6.83
C ALA A 107 -13.36 -3.85 -6.69
N ARG A 108 -13.73 -4.20 -5.45
CA ARG A 108 -14.68 -5.28 -5.14
C ARG A 108 -16.07 -5.00 -5.70
N MET A 109 -16.54 -3.76 -5.58
CA MET A 109 -17.86 -3.33 -6.08
C MET A 109 -17.86 -3.03 -7.59
N ARG A 110 -16.71 -3.14 -8.27
CA ARG A 110 -16.52 -2.80 -9.69
C ARG A 110 -16.89 -1.35 -10.02
N MET A 111 -16.68 -0.46 -9.05
CA MET A 111 -16.93 0.97 -9.17
C MET A 111 -15.65 1.74 -9.53
N ARG A 112 -15.81 2.94 -10.06
CA ARG A 112 -14.66 3.84 -10.25
C ARG A 112 -14.12 4.30 -8.90
N PRO A 113 -12.79 4.34 -8.68
CA PRO A 113 -12.22 4.89 -7.46
C PRO A 113 -12.75 6.30 -7.17
N MET A 114 -13.02 6.57 -5.90
CA MET A 114 -13.45 7.86 -5.36
C MET A 114 -14.87 8.32 -5.72
N TRP A 115 -15.68 7.50 -6.38
CA TRP A 115 -17.08 7.83 -6.59
C TRP A 115 -17.84 7.83 -5.25
N GLY A 116 -18.55 8.93 -4.93
CA GLY A 116 -19.41 9.02 -3.73
C GLY A 116 -18.71 9.26 -2.39
N LEU A 117 -17.38 9.40 -2.33
CA LEU A 117 -16.62 9.72 -1.10
C LEU A 117 -15.99 11.11 -1.17
N HIS A 118 -16.78 12.15 -0.87
CA HIS A 118 -16.36 13.53 -1.10
C HIS A 118 -15.54 14.19 0.01
N SER A 119 -15.43 13.59 1.19
CA SER A 119 -14.84 14.27 2.35
C SER A 119 -13.89 13.40 3.16
N VAL A 120 -12.81 13.01 2.54
CA VAL A 120 -11.65 12.37 3.16
C VAL A 120 -10.43 13.29 3.00
N HIS A 121 -9.30 12.93 3.60
CA HIS A 121 -8.07 13.71 3.52
C HIS A 121 -7.74 14.13 2.08
N PRO A 122 -7.51 15.41 1.79
CA PRO A 122 -7.47 15.95 0.43
C PRO A 122 -6.37 15.30 -0.45
N LEU A 123 -5.21 14.95 0.12
CA LEU A 123 -4.11 14.34 -0.61
C LEU A 123 -4.13 12.81 -0.51
N LEU A 124 -4.31 12.23 0.71
CA LEU A 124 -4.26 10.77 0.90
C LEU A 124 -5.42 10.02 0.23
N ARG A 125 -6.52 10.71 -0.09
CA ARG A 125 -7.64 10.12 -0.84
C ARG A 125 -7.20 9.43 -2.15
N TRP A 126 -6.10 9.89 -2.76
CA TRP A 126 -5.57 9.33 -4.00
C TRP A 126 -4.97 7.93 -3.83
N LEU A 127 -4.62 7.54 -2.59
CA LEU A 127 -4.26 6.17 -2.24
C LEU A 127 -5.37 5.14 -2.51
N ALA A 128 -6.60 5.58 -2.75
CA ALA A 128 -7.65 4.69 -3.23
C ALA A 128 -7.29 4.02 -4.57
N HIS A 129 -6.52 4.66 -5.45
CA HIS A 129 -6.02 4.04 -6.68
C HIS A 129 -4.96 2.98 -6.41
N ASP A 130 -4.12 3.14 -5.38
CA ASP A 130 -3.16 2.14 -4.90
C ASP A 130 -3.91 0.89 -4.38
N GLY A 131 -4.82 1.07 -3.43
CA GLY A 131 -5.64 -0.04 -2.91
C GLY A 131 -6.45 -0.75 -3.99
N PHE A 132 -6.92 -0.01 -5.01
CA PHE A 132 -7.61 -0.57 -6.18
C PHE A 132 -6.66 -1.47 -6.99
N GLY A 133 -5.42 -1.01 -7.24
CA GLY A 133 -4.38 -1.77 -7.96
C GLY A 133 -4.00 -3.06 -7.24
N PHE A 134 -3.77 -2.97 -5.93
CA PHE A 134 -3.51 -4.14 -5.10
C PHE A 134 -4.65 -5.16 -5.18
N HIS A 135 -5.90 -4.72 -5.01
CA HIS A 135 -7.07 -5.62 -5.05
C HIS A 135 -7.24 -6.30 -6.40
N GLN A 136 -7.08 -5.56 -7.49
CA GLN A 136 -7.16 -6.12 -8.84
C GLN A 136 -6.08 -7.18 -9.08
N GLY A 137 -4.86 -6.93 -8.64
CA GLY A 137 -3.78 -7.90 -8.72
C GLY A 137 -4.04 -9.14 -7.85
N PHE A 138 -4.58 -8.95 -6.63
CA PHE A 138 -4.83 -10.04 -5.68
C PHE A 138 -5.93 -11.00 -6.15
N PHE A 139 -7.02 -10.49 -6.72
CA PHE A 139 -8.19 -11.28 -7.12
C PHE A 139 -8.27 -11.60 -8.61
N SER A 140 -7.44 -10.96 -9.44
CA SER A 140 -7.42 -11.10 -10.88
C SER A 140 -5.99 -11.11 -11.43
N SER A 141 -5.08 -11.85 -10.76
CA SER A 141 -3.65 -11.90 -11.09
C SER A 141 -3.38 -12.25 -12.56
N ASP A 142 -4.09 -13.24 -13.13
CA ASP A 142 -3.95 -13.61 -14.56
C ASP A 142 -4.20 -12.42 -15.50
N ARG A 143 -5.14 -11.55 -15.14
CA ARG A 143 -5.48 -10.38 -15.95
C ARG A 143 -4.48 -9.24 -15.73
N THR A 144 -4.13 -8.97 -14.46
CA THR A 144 -3.45 -7.74 -14.05
C THR A 144 -1.94 -7.92 -14.03
N VAL A 145 -1.46 -9.08 -13.58
CA VAL A 145 -0.04 -9.46 -13.59
C VAL A 145 0.30 -10.18 -14.88
N GLY A 146 -0.38 -11.29 -15.18
CA GLY A 146 -0.06 -12.12 -16.36
C GLY A 146 -0.27 -11.41 -17.69
N ARG A 147 -1.45 -10.79 -17.90
CA ARG A 147 -1.76 -10.04 -19.15
C ARG A 147 -1.49 -8.55 -19.03
N GLN A 148 -1.05 -8.07 -17.89
CA GLN A 148 -0.67 -6.67 -17.57
C GLN A 148 -1.78 -5.64 -17.89
N ARG A 149 -3.04 -6.06 -17.86
CA ARG A 149 -4.18 -5.20 -18.15
C ARG A 149 -4.54 -4.34 -16.93
N THR A 150 -4.68 -3.04 -17.16
CA THR A 150 -5.25 -2.11 -16.19
C THR A 150 -6.77 -2.04 -16.34
N ALA A 151 -7.47 -1.56 -15.30
CA ALA A 151 -8.86 -1.17 -15.45
C ALA A 151 -8.93 -0.02 -16.48
N GLY A 152 -9.79 -0.15 -17.49
CA GLY A 152 -9.97 0.88 -18.50
C GLY A 152 -10.38 2.23 -17.91
N LEU A 153 -10.08 3.33 -18.61
CA LEU A 153 -10.43 4.71 -18.23
C LEU A 153 -9.61 5.32 -17.07
N MET A 154 -8.40 4.84 -16.79
CA MET A 154 -7.45 5.57 -15.96
C MET A 154 -6.53 6.42 -16.85
N ASP A 155 -6.42 7.71 -16.54
CA ASP A 155 -5.36 8.54 -17.08
C ASP A 155 -3.97 8.10 -16.58
N ARG A 156 -2.91 8.73 -17.10
CA ARG A 156 -1.53 8.38 -16.75
C ARG A 156 -1.24 8.56 -15.27
N THR A 157 -1.73 9.64 -14.67
CA THR A 157 -1.49 10.01 -13.28
C THR A 157 -2.08 8.99 -12.32
N ARG A 158 -3.35 8.62 -12.51
CA ARG A 158 -4.04 7.63 -11.68
C ARG A 158 -3.52 6.22 -11.90
N ARG A 159 -3.12 5.90 -13.14
CA ARG A 159 -2.47 4.61 -13.44
C ARG A 159 -1.15 4.46 -12.71
N ALA A 160 -0.36 5.53 -12.57
CA ALA A 160 0.88 5.49 -11.79
C ALA A 160 0.62 5.11 -10.32
N ILE A 161 -0.46 5.63 -9.71
CA ILE A 161 -0.83 5.26 -8.33
C ILE A 161 -1.37 3.82 -8.27
N PHE A 162 -2.14 3.41 -9.28
CA PHE A 162 -2.59 2.02 -9.43
C PHE A 162 -1.40 1.05 -9.54
N ASP A 163 -0.38 1.40 -10.31
CA ASP A 163 0.83 0.57 -10.50
C ASP A 163 1.67 0.51 -9.22
N GLN A 164 1.67 1.54 -8.37
CA GLN A 164 2.24 1.45 -7.02
C GLN A 164 1.52 0.36 -6.20
N GLY A 165 0.19 0.33 -6.20
CA GLY A 165 -0.58 -0.72 -5.53
C GLY A 165 -0.34 -2.11 -6.11
N LEU A 166 -0.17 -2.19 -7.43
CA LEU A 166 0.19 -3.44 -8.10
C LEU A 166 1.59 -3.90 -7.72
N GLY A 167 2.57 -2.98 -7.61
CA GLY A 167 3.92 -3.29 -7.12
C GLY A 167 3.91 -3.82 -5.68
N ARG A 168 3.07 -3.25 -4.80
CA ARG A 168 2.83 -3.83 -3.45
C ARG A 168 2.33 -5.26 -3.54
N LEU A 169 1.42 -5.54 -4.48
CA LEU A 169 0.92 -6.89 -4.66
C LEU A 169 2.01 -7.84 -5.17
N LEU A 170 2.88 -7.42 -6.09
CA LEU A 170 3.96 -8.28 -6.61
C LEU A 170 4.82 -8.83 -5.48
N TRP A 171 5.05 -8.04 -4.42
CA TRP A 171 5.73 -8.51 -3.21
C TRP A 171 5.03 -9.71 -2.56
N PHE A 172 3.72 -9.66 -2.41
CA PHE A 172 2.92 -10.77 -1.88
C PHE A 172 2.83 -11.93 -2.88
N HIS A 173 2.64 -11.62 -4.17
CA HIS A 173 2.49 -12.61 -5.24
C HIS A 173 3.72 -13.50 -5.39
N GLU A 174 4.91 -12.92 -5.25
CA GLU A 174 6.20 -13.61 -5.32
C GLU A 174 6.74 -14.00 -3.93
N CYS A 175 5.89 -13.93 -2.89
CA CYS A 175 6.21 -14.34 -1.51
C CYS A 175 7.49 -13.71 -0.97
N ALA A 176 7.69 -12.40 -1.19
CA ALA A 176 8.87 -11.62 -0.80
C ALA A 176 10.21 -12.13 -1.38
N GLY A 177 10.19 -12.99 -2.38
CA GLY A 177 11.40 -13.51 -3.03
C GLY A 177 11.99 -12.46 -3.99
N ALA A 178 13.13 -11.84 -3.64
CA ALA A 178 13.76 -10.83 -4.48
C ALA A 178 14.10 -11.37 -5.89
N GLY A 179 14.62 -12.61 -5.98
CA GLY A 179 14.93 -13.27 -7.24
C GLY A 179 13.71 -13.51 -8.15
N ASP A 180 12.52 -13.46 -7.63
CA ASP A 180 11.26 -13.63 -8.37
C ASP A 180 10.55 -12.30 -8.64
N VAL A 181 10.64 -11.34 -7.70
CA VAL A 181 10.08 -9.98 -7.84
C VAL A 181 10.77 -9.21 -8.97
N VAL A 182 12.11 -9.28 -9.04
CA VAL A 182 12.91 -8.57 -10.05
C VAL A 182 12.49 -8.93 -11.48
N PRO A 183 12.52 -10.22 -11.91
CA PRO A 183 12.09 -10.58 -13.26
C PRO A 183 10.60 -10.28 -13.47
N ARG A 184 9.77 -10.39 -12.44
CA ARG A 184 8.34 -10.06 -12.55
C ARG A 184 8.11 -8.58 -12.85
N VAL A 185 8.85 -7.67 -12.23
CA VAL A 185 8.81 -6.24 -12.58
C VAL A 185 9.33 -6.00 -13.99
N ALA A 186 10.40 -6.69 -14.38
CA ALA A 186 11.01 -6.55 -15.71
C ALA A 186 10.10 -7.02 -16.87
N GLU A 187 9.12 -7.89 -16.62
CA GLU A 187 8.11 -8.28 -17.61
C GLU A 187 7.18 -7.13 -18.00
N PHE A 188 7.03 -6.12 -17.14
CA PHE A 188 6.17 -4.98 -17.42
C PHE A 188 6.83 -3.96 -18.36
N PRO A 189 6.02 -3.22 -19.17
CA PRO A 189 6.55 -2.12 -19.99
C PRO A 189 7.33 -1.10 -19.13
N VAL A 190 8.46 -0.62 -19.64
CA VAL A 190 9.37 0.30 -18.93
C VAL A 190 8.62 1.50 -18.31
N GLY A 191 7.63 2.06 -19.03
CA GLY A 191 6.84 3.20 -18.55
C GLY A 191 5.93 2.90 -17.32
N ARG A 192 5.88 1.64 -16.84
CA ARG A 192 5.14 1.23 -15.64
C ARG A 192 6.07 0.85 -14.47
N ARG A 193 7.31 0.46 -14.76
CA ARG A 193 8.24 -0.12 -13.77
C ARG A 193 8.56 0.84 -12.63
N ALA A 194 8.69 2.12 -12.91
CA ALA A 194 8.92 3.15 -11.90
C ALA A 194 7.93 3.06 -10.72
N ASP A 195 6.65 2.96 -11.03
CA ASP A 195 5.59 2.91 -10.03
C ASP A 195 5.48 1.52 -9.38
N LEU A 196 5.75 0.44 -10.13
CA LEU A 196 5.86 -0.90 -9.58
C LEU A 196 7.00 -0.98 -8.56
N TRP A 197 8.20 -0.44 -8.86
CA TRP A 197 9.32 -0.39 -7.92
C TRP A 197 8.98 0.41 -6.66
N SER A 198 8.23 1.52 -6.79
CA SER A 198 7.72 2.24 -5.62
C SER A 198 6.83 1.35 -4.74
N GLY A 199 5.94 0.58 -5.35
CA GLY A 199 5.09 -0.37 -4.63
C GLY A 199 5.86 -1.50 -3.96
N VAL A 200 6.86 -2.06 -4.64
CA VAL A 200 7.76 -3.09 -4.08
C VAL A 200 8.50 -2.54 -2.85
N GLY A 201 9.12 -1.35 -2.95
CA GLY A 201 9.82 -0.72 -1.83
C GLY A 201 8.91 -0.48 -0.62
N LEU A 202 7.67 -0.02 -0.88
CA LEU A 202 6.66 0.17 0.17
C LEU A 202 6.30 -1.16 0.85
N ALA A 203 6.01 -2.21 0.09
CA ALA A 203 5.59 -3.49 0.65
C ALA A 203 6.74 -4.21 1.36
N ALA A 204 7.96 -4.21 0.80
CA ALA A 204 9.14 -4.81 1.40
C ALA A 204 9.46 -4.20 2.76
N THR A 205 9.32 -2.87 2.89
CA THR A 205 9.57 -2.14 4.14
C THR A 205 8.42 -2.30 5.14
N TYR A 206 7.16 -2.25 4.68
CA TYR A 206 5.99 -2.26 5.56
C TYR A 206 5.62 -3.67 6.04
N ALA A 207 5.64 -4.66 5.15
CA ALA A 207 5.22 -6.04 5.44
C ALA A 207 6.40 -6.95 5.80
N GLY A 208 7.63 -6.60 5.44
CA GLY A 208 8.80 -7.44 5.66
C GLY A 208 8.80 -8.71 4.80
N GLY A 209 9.45 -9.75 5.32
CA GLY A 209 9.49 -11.08 4.70
C GLY A 209 10.78 -11.42 3.96
N ALA A 210 11.66 -10.45 3.75
CA ALA A 210 12.96 -10.66 3.08
C ALA A 210 14.16 -10.46 4.03
N SER A 211 15.25 -11.11 3.72
CA SER A 211 16.55 -10.88 4.38
C SER A 211 17.17 -9.56 3.91
N THR A 212 18.12 -9.03 4.69
CA THR A 212 18.90 -7.84 4.28
C THR A 212 19.63 -8.06 2.95
N ALA A 213 20.11 -9.29 2.69
CA ALA A 213 20.75 -9.64 1.42
C ALA A 213 19.76 -9.56 0.25
N ASP A 214 18.53 -10.09 0.41
CA ASP A 214 17.49 -9.99 -0.63
C ASP A 214 17.06 -8.54 -0.87
N LEU A 215 16.98 -7.73 0.18
CA LEU A 215 16.71 -6.28 0.04
C LEU A 215 17.83 -5.59 -0.75
N GLY A 216 19.09 -5.99 -0.54
CA GLY A 216 20.24 -5.53 -1.33
C GLY A 216 20.11 -5.88 -2.82
N LEU A 217 19.65 -7.09 -3.15
CA LEU A 217 19.37 -7.49 -4.53
C LEU A 217 18.27 -6.64 -5.17
N LEU A 218 17.21 -6.33 -4.45
CA LEU A 218 16.16 -5.42 -4.93
C LEU A 218 16.70 -4.01 -5.21
N ALA A 219 17.54 -3.50 -4.30
CA ALA A 219 18.14 -2.18 -4.43
C ALA A 219 19.06 -2.08 -5.66
N ALA A 220 19.90 -3.10 -5.90
CA ALA A 220 20.76 -3.19 -7.07
C ALA A 220 19.93 -3.30 -8.37
N ALA A 221 18.95 -4.19 -8.42
CA ALA A 221 18.12 -4.38 -9.60
C ALA A 221 17.29 -3.13 -9.94
N ALA A 222 16.76 -2.42 -8.94
CA ALA A 222 16.08 -1.15 -9.17
C ALA A 222 17.02 -0.04 -9.68
N ALA A 223 18.29 -0.08 -9.29
CA ALA A 223 19.33 0.82 -9.82
C ALA A 223 19.66 0.51 -11.27
N GLU A 224 19.86 -0.76 -11.62
CA GLU A 224 20.10 -1.23 -13.00
C GLU A 224 18.94 -0.89 -13.94
N ASP A 225 17.69 -1.03 -13.46
CA ASP A 225 16.48 -0.65 -14.22
C ASP A 225 16.25 0.88 -14.28
N GLY A 226 17.08 1.68 -13.55
CA GLY A 226 16.98 3.15 -13.51
C GLY A 226 15.92 3.72 -12.56
N PHE A 227 15.39 2.90 -11.65
CA PHE A 227 14.27 3.28 -10.78
C PHE A 227 14.59 3.23 -9.27
N ARG A 228 15.87 3.31 -8.90
CA ARG A 228 16.31 3.28 -7.50
C ARG A 228 15.60 4.33 -6.62
N ALA A 229 15.42 5.56 -7.13
CA ALA A 229 14.71 6.63 -6.44
C ALA A 229 13.23 6.29 -6.17
N HIS A 230 12.60 5.50 -7.04
CA HIS A 230 11.20 5.09 -6.86
C HIS A 230 11.07 4.00 -5.80
N LEU A 231 12.00 3.04 -5.76
CA LEU A 231 12.09 2.04 -4.69
C LEU A 231 12.27 2.74 -3.33
N ALA A 232 13.21 3.68 -3.24
CA ALA A 232 13.48 4.47 -2.03
C ALA A 232 12.27 5.32 -1.59
N GLN A 233 11.55 5.93 -2.54
CA GLN A 233 10.30 6.64 -2.27
C GLN A 233 9.24 5.72 -1.63
N GLY A 234 9.08 4.49 -2.12
CA GLY A 234 8.17 3.51 -1.52
C GLY A 234 8.56 3.14 -0.10
N CYS A 235 9.85 2.91 0.15
CA CYS A 235 10.40 2.68 1.48
C CYS A 235 10.11 3.86 2.43
N ALA A 236 10.36 5.10 2.00
CA ALA A 236 10.10 6.30 2.79
C ALA A 236 8.62 6.43 3.19
N PHE A 237 7.69 6.11 2.29
CA PHE A 237 6.25 6.08 2.61
C PHE A 237 5.91 5.03 3.66
N ALA A 238 6.55 3.85 3.62
CA ALA A 238 6.36 2.82 4.63
C ALA A 238 6.91 3.27 6.00
N CYS A 239 8.09 3.89 6.03
CA CYS A 239 8.68 4.46 7.25
C CYS A 239 7.75 5.51 7.87
N ALA A 240 7.25 6.46 7.08
CA ALA A 240 6.31 7.48 7.54
C ALA A 240 5.02 6.86 8.11
N ALA A 241 4.44 5.88 7.43
CA ALA A 241 3.24 5.20 7.92
C ALA A 241 3.48 4.44 9.23
N ARG A 242 4.67 3.84 9.41
CA ARG A 242 5.07 3.17 10.66
C ARG A 242 5.29 4.15 11.81
N LEU A 243 5.94 5.28 11.56
CA LEU A 243 6.12 6.32 12.60
C LEU A 243 4.80 6.94 13.04
N ILE A 244 3.88 7.25 12.11
CA ILE A 244 2.55 7.76 12.46
C ILE A 244 1.79 6.77 13.33
N SER A 245 1.93 5.47 13.09
CA SER A 245 1.33 4.43 13.93
C SER A 245 2.04 4.25 15.28
N ALA A 246 3.24 4.80 15.45
CA ALA A 246 4.16 4.58 16.56
C ALA A 246 4.52 3.09 16.77
N VAL A 247 4.48 2.29 15.70
CA VAL A 247 4.86 0.87 15.68
C VAL A 247 5.83 0.66 14.54
N VAL A 248 7.12 0.54 14.87
CA VAL A 248 8.20 0.34 13.90
C VAL A 248 8.82 -1.04 14.13
N PRO A 249 8.41 -2.06 13.36
CA PRO A 249 8.96 -3.41 13.48
C PRO A 249 10.43 -3.48 13.05
N GLU A 250 11.16 -4.49 13.56
CA GLU A 250 12.58 -4.71 13.23
C GLU A 250 12.84 -4.82 11.72
N HIS A 251 11.94 -5.48 10.97
CA HIS A 251 12.08 -5.57 9.52
C HIS A 251 12.00 -4.20 8.81
N THR A 252 11.25 -3.24 9.36
CA THR A 252 11.22 -1.85 8.84
C THR A 252 12.53 -1.14 9.13
N VAL A 253 13.07 -1.30 10.35
CA VAL A 253 14.38 -0.74 10.75
C VAL A 253 15.50 -1.32 9.87
N ALA A 254 15.49 -2.63 9.60
CA ALA A 254 16.46 -3.29 8.75
C ALA A 254 16.34 -2.90 7.26
N ALA A 255 15.13 -2.63 6.78
CA ALA A 255 14.89 -2.31 5.37
C ALA A 255 15.28 -0.87 5.00
N ALA A 256 15.09 0.09 5.89
CA ALA A 256 15.30 1.50 5.58
C ALA A 256 16.74 1.82 5.14
N PRO A 257 17.82 1.41 5.85
CA PRO A 257 19.19 1.65 5.40
C PRO A 257 19.49 1.02 4.03
N VAL A 258 18.96 -0.17 3.76
CA VAL A 258 19.23 -0.90 2.51
C VAL A 258 18.47 -0.30 1.33
N LEU A 259 17.17 -0.01 1.51
CA LEU A 259 16.29 0.44 0.42
C LEU A 259 16.29 1.96 0.22
N CYS A 260 16.55 2.76 1.27
CA CYS A 260 16.63 4.22 1.17
C CYS A 260 18.05 4.75 1.33
N GLY A 261 18.98 3.99 1.94
CA GLY A 261 20.26 4.50 2.41
C GLY A 261 20.14 5.40 3.65
N ALA A 262 19.02 5.39 4.38
CA ALA A 262 18.73 6.28 5.51
C ALA A 262 18.01 5.52 6.62
N GLU A 263 18.10 6.03 7.84
CA GLU A 263 17.31 5.53 8.97
C GLU A 263 15.82 5.88 8.80
N VAL A 264 14.97 5.20 9.57
CA VAL A 264 13.50 5.31 9.46
C VAL A 264 13.01 6.75 9.60
N ASP A 265 13.51 7.49 10.60
CA ASP A 265 13.10 8.86 10.88
C ASP A 265 13.51 9.82 9.74
N GLU A 266 14.72 9.68 9.23
CA GLU A 266 15.22 10.48 8.11
C GLU A 266 14.39 10.22 6.85
N ALA A 267 14.17 8.95 6.52
CA ALA A 267 13.38 8.57 5.34
C ALA A 267 11.92 9.08 5.43
N ALA A 268 11.30 9.00 6.61
CA ALA A 268 9.98 9.53 6.88
C ALA A 268 9.95 11.07 6.76
N GLY A 269 10.97 11.76 7.29
CA GLY A 269 11.10 13.22 7.21
C GLY A 269 11.10 13.76 5.77
N TRP A 270 11.53 12.97 4.79
CA TRP A 270 11.41 13.37 3.38
C TRP A 270 9.95 13.50 2.93
N THR A 271 9.05 12.71 3.49
CA THR A 271 7.62 12.77 3.16
C THR A 271 7.00 14.05 3.70
N ASP A 272 7.37 14.46 4.91
CA ASP A 272 6.89 15.67 5.55
C ASP A 272 7.45 16.92 4.85
N THR A 273 8.75 16.94 4.56
CA THR A 273 9.41 18.02 3.81
C THR A 273 8.73 18.22 2.44
N ALA A 274 8.46 17.13 1.74
CA ALA A 274 7.79 17.21 0.43
C ALA A 274 6.33 17.67 0.56
N LEU A 275 5.62 17.28 1.64
CA LEU A 275 4.25 17.70 1.91
C LEU A 275 4.17 19.20 2.22
N VAL A 276 5.06 19.69 3.09
CA VAL A 276 5.17 21.12 3.43
C VAL A 276 5.43 21.97 2.18
N ALA A 277 6.30 21.49 1.29
CA ALA A 277 6.63 22.19 0.03
C ALA A 277 5.44 22.31 -0.94
N LEU A 278 4.42 21.44 -0.85
CA LEU A 278 3.20 21.52 -1.65
C LEU A 278 2.23 22.60 -1.15
N GLY A 279 2.32 22.98 0.11
CA GLY A 279 1.42 23.96 0.74
C GLY A 279 0.02 23.39 1.05
N HIS A 280 -0.81 24.24 1.68
CA HIS A 280 -2.11 23.85 2.23
C HIS A 280 -3.20 23.52 1.18
N ASN A 281 -3.01 23.89 -0.07
CA ASN A 281 -4.00 23.69 -1.14
C ASN A 281 -3.78 22.38 -1.94
N ALA A 282 -2.91 21.49 -1.47
CA ALA A 282 -2.63 20.22 -2.15
C ALA A 282 -3.83 19.27 -2.06
N HIS A 283 -4.54 19.02 -3.17
CA HIS A 283 -5.75 18.19 -3.20
C HIS A 283 -5.93 17.37 -4.48
N SER A 284 -5.18 17.66 -5.56
CA SER A 284 -5.33 16.95 -6.84
C SER A 284 -4.43 15.71 -6.93
N ASP A 285 -4.70 14.86 -7.92
CA ASP A 285 -3.83 13.73 -8.27
C ASP A 285 -2.45 14.21 -8.76
N ASP A 286 -2.36 15.36 -9.42
CA ASP A 286 -1.09 15.99 -9.78
C ASP A 286 -0.31 16.45 -8.55
N HIS A 287 -0.96 17.01 -7.53
CA HIS A 287 -0.31 17.30 -6.24
C HIS A 287 0.20 16.03 -5.55
N TYR A 288 -0.56 14.93 -5.63
CA TYR A 288 -0.09 13.64 -5.11
C TYR A 288 1.18 13.18 -5.86
N GLN A 289 1.25 13.31 -7.18
CA GLN A 289 2.46 13.01 -7.95
C GLN A 289 3.62 13.97 -7.64
N ALA A 290 3.33 15.25 -7.42
CA ALA A 290 4.33 16.22 -6.99
C ALA A 290 4.90 15.90 -5.61
N TRP A 291 4.07 15.42 -4.67
CA TRP A 291 4.51 14.89 -3.39
C TRP A 291 5.49 13.73 -3.55
N ARG A 292 5.12 12.71 -4.32
CA ARG A 292 6.00 11.58 -4.65
C ARG A 292 7.33 12.05 -5.26
N ALA A 293 7.28 12.99 -6.20
CA ALA A 293 8.47 13.57 -6.82
C ALA A 293 9.34 14.34 -5.80
N GLY A 294 8.73 15.04 -4.85
CA GLY A 294 9.42 15.71 -3.75
C GLY A 294 10.22 14.76 -2.88
N VAL A 295 9.65 13.61 -2.52
CA VAL A 295 10.34 12.54 -1.76
C VAL A 295 11.55 12.02 -2.53
N ARG A 296 11.40 11.73 -3.84
CA ARG A 296 12.53 11.29 -4.69
C ARG A 296 13.63 12.34 -4.81
N LYS A 297 13.27 13.62 -4.84
CA LYS A 297 14.25 14.72 -4.85
C LYS A 297 15.01 14.81 -3.52
N ALA A 298 14.33 14.60 -2.39
CA ALA A 298 14.98 14.60 -1.08
C ALA A 298 15.98 13.45 -0.98
N TRP A 299 15.58 12.24 -1.36
CA TRP A 299 16.46 11.09 -1.46
C TRP A 299 17.68 11.36 -2.36
N ALA A 300 17.50 11.86 -3.57
CA ALA A 300 18.60 12.09 -4.51
C ALA A 300 19.57 13.22 -4.08
N ARG A 301 19.19 14.13 -3.18
CA ARG A 301 20.11 15.11 -2.58
C ARG A 301 21.04 14.41 -1.58
N ARG A 302 20.48 13.60 -0.69
CA ARG A 302 21.24 12.85 0.28
C ARG A 302 22.25 11.90 -0.38
N ASP A 303 21.84 11.18 -1.42
CA ASP A 303 22.67 10.23 -2.16
C ASP A 303 23.91 10.88 -2.85
N ARG A 304 23.83 12.18 -3.09
CA ARG A 304 24.99 12.97 -3.62
C ARG A 304 25.94 13.46 -2.54
N ASP A 305 25.46 13.58 -1.31
CA ASP A 305 26.20 14.11 -0.17
C ASP A 305 26.84 13.01 0.67
N SER A 306 26.54 11.73 0.34
CA SER A 306 27.08 10.49 0.96
C SER A 306 28.15 9.87 0.09
#